data_da91bf8a4d6c2a9a961fe4317654a849
#
_entry.id   da91bf8a4d6c2a9a961fe4317654a849
#
_cell.length_a   1.000
_cell.length_b   1.000
_cell.length_c   1.000
_cell.angle_alpha   90.00
_cell.angle_beta   90.00
_cell.angle_gamma   90.00
#
_symmetry.space_group_name_H-M   'P 1'
#
loop_
_entity.id
_entity.type
_entity.pdbx_description
1 polymer ?
#
loop_
_entity_poly.entity_id
_entity_poly.type
_entity_poly.pdbx_seq_one_letter_code
_entity_poly.pdbx_strand_id
1 'polypeptide(L)'
;MNSKSKHLEVGKVGEFLALVFLKKKGLRLLNMNWRWHRLEIDLIMKEKDTLVFVEVKTRTNSGSILPEDAVNHKKMQNLLKAAEQYLYKYKLDCEVRFDIVAISNFPKRPDIMHFEDAFYSYN
;
A
#
# COMPACT_ATOMS: atom_id res chain seq x y z
N MET A 1 8.21 -25.87 -1.96
CA MET A 1 7.13 -24.92 -1.63
C MET A 1 6.11 -24.87 -2.74
N ASN A 2 4.84 -24.81 -2.40
CA ASN A 2 3.80 -24.65 -3.42
C ASN A 2 3.72 -23.18 -3.85
N SER A 3 3.03 -22.91 -4.94
CA SER A 3 2.92 -21.57 -5.52
C SER A 3 2.26 -20.57 -4.56
N LYS A 4 1.32 -21.03 -3.73
CA LYS A 4 0.63 -20.19 -2.76
C LYS A 4 1.60 -19.62 -1.70
N SER A 5 2.47 -20.47 -1.15
CA SER A 5 3.47 -20.02 -0.19
C SER A 5 4.46 -19.02 -0.81
N LYS A 6 4.85 -19.26 -2.06
CA LYS A 6 5.74 -18.38 -2.79
C LYS A 6 5.15 -17.00 -3.01
N HIS A 7 3.85 -16.95 -3.37
CA HIS A 7 3.15 -15.68 -3.56
C HIS A 7 3.03 -14.89 -2.25
N LEU A 8 2.78 -15.58 -1.13
CA LEU A 8 2.72 -14.92 0.17
C LEU A 8 4.07 -14.34 0.57
N GLU A 9 5.16 -15.05 0.30
CA GLU A 9 6.50 -14.55 0.59
C GLU A 9 6.84 -13.31 -0.23
N VAL A 10 6.53 -13.34 -1.53
CA VAL A 10 6.75 -12.19 -2.42
C VAL A 10 5.99 -10.97 -1.91
N GLY A 11 4.72 -11.14 -1.54
CA GLY A 11 3.90 -10.06 -1.01
C GLY A 11 4.48 -9.45 0.25
N LYS A 12 4.89 -10.29 1.20
CA LYS A 12 5.46 -9.82 2.47
C LYS A 12 6.79 -9.10 2.28
N VAL A 13 7.66 -9.63 1.45
CA VAL A 13 8.95 -9.00 1.18
C VAL A 13 8.74 -7.69 0.44
N GLY A 14 7.78 -7.65 -0.50
CA GLY A 14 7.43 -6.42 -1.20
C GLY A 14 6.95 -5.34 -0.26
N GLU A 15 6.09 -5.70 0.70
CA GLU A 15 5.61 -4.75 1.70
C GLU A 15 6.75 -4.20 2.55
N PHE A 16 7.71 -5.05 2.91
CA PHE A 16 8.89 -4.63 3.66
C PHE A 16 9.75 -3.66 2.84
N LEU A 17 9.97 -3.95 1.56
CA LEU A 17 10.71 -3.06 0.68
C LEU A 17 10.01 -1.71 0.54
N ALA A 18 8.69 -1.72 0.40
CA ALA A 18 7.91 -0.49 0.34
C ALA A 18 8.06 0.32 1.62
N LEU A 19 8.01 -0.36 2.77
CA LEU A 19 8.19 0.30 4.07
C LEU A 19 9.55 0.99 4.16
N VAL A 20 10.63 0.29 3.80
CA VAL A 20 11.98 0.86 3.84
C VAL A 20 12.07 2.07 2.89
N PHE A 21 11.51 1.94 1.69
CA PHE A 21 11.49 3.00 0.69
C PHE A 21 10.77 4.25 1.23
N LEU A 22 9.59 4.08 1.82
CA LEU A 22 8.80 5.19 2.33
C LEU A 22 9.46 5.84 3.56
N LYS A 23 10.08 5.04 4.42
CA LYS A 23 10.81 5.59 5.57
C LYS A 23 11.96 6.48 5.12
N LYS A 24 12.66 6.11 4.06
CA LYS A 24 13.72 6.93 3.50
C LYS A 24 13.20 8.26 2.96
N LYS A 25 11.94 8.29 2.55
CA LYS A 25 11.29 9.52 2.09
C LYS A 25 10.79 10.40 3.25
N GLY A 26 10.88 9.90 4.48
CA GLY A 26 10.47 10.65 5.66
C GLY A 26 9.12 10.27 6.25
N LEU A 27 8.48 9.23 5.71
CA LEU A 27 7.22 8.76 6.29
C LEU A 27 7.50 7.87 7.50
N ARG A 28 6.61 7.91 8.49
CA ARG A 28 6.71 7.08 9.68
C ARG A 28 5.64 6.00 9.65
N LEU A 29 6.00 4.80 10.10
CA LEU A 29 5.06 3.68 10.16
C LEU A 29 4.18 3.79 11.40
N LEU A 30 2.86 3.67 11.20
CA LEU A 30 1.91 3.57 12.29
C LEU A 30 1.40 2.14 12.45
N ASN A 31 0.99 1.51 11.34
CA ASN A 31 0.49 0.14 11.36
C ASN A 31 0.88 -0.58 10.07
N MET A 32 1.08 -1.87 10.18
CA MET A 32 1.36 -2.74 9.04
C MET A 32 0.33 -3.87 9.03
N ASN A 33 -0.23 -4.15 7.85
CA ASN A 33 -1.24 -5.20 7.68
C ASN A 33 -2.41 -5.04 8.64
N TRP A 34 -2.94 -3.84 8.71
CA TRP A 34 -4.09 -3.54 9.58
C TRP A 34 -5.36 -4.13 8.97
N ARG A 35 -6.14 -4.82 9.80
CA ARG A 35 -7.34 -5.52 9.34
C ARG A 35 -8.60 -4.98 10.00
N TRP A 36 -9.66 -4.92 9.20
CA TRP A 36 -11.03 -4.70 9.66
C TRP A 36 -11.92 -5.70 8.94
N HIS A 37 -12.42 -6.71 9.68
CA HIS A 37 -13.12 -7.85 9.08
C HIS A 37 -12.22 -8.54 8.03
N ARG A 38 -12.65 -8.61 6.78
CA ARG A 38 -11.88 -9.24 5.69
C ARG A 38 -11.02 -8.24 4.92
N LEU A 39 -11.12 -6.96 5.30
CA LEU A 39 -10.38 -5.90 4.61
C LEU A 39 -9.03 -5.70 5.27
N GLU A 40 -8.03 -5.38 4.46
CA GLU A 40 -6.67 -5.18 4.94
C GLU A 40 -6.06 -3.95 4.28
N ILE A 41 -5.30 -3.20 5.07
CA ILE A 41 -4.48 -2.10 4.57
C ILE A 41 -3.03 -2.49 4.78
N ASP A 42 -2.25 -2.51 3.70
CA ASP A 42 -0.87 -2.99 3.74
C ASP A 42 0.00 -2.17 4.68
N LEU A 43 0.03 -0.86 4.50
CA LEU A 43 0.79 0.04 5.35
C LEU A 43 -0.03 1.27 5.68
N ILE A 44 0.05 1.71 6.93
CA ILE A 44 -0.52 2.98 7.36
C ILE A 44 0.65 3.82 7.87
N MET A 45 0.92 4.89 7.17
CA MET A 45 2.09 5.75 7.41
C MET A 45 1.63 7.15 7.78
N LYS A 46 2.57 7.95 8.23
CA LYS A 46 2.32 9.36 8.52
C LYS A 46 3.45 10.20 7.94
N GLU A 47 3.07 11.20 7.17
CA GLU A 47 4.00 12.19 6.62
C GLU A 47 3.59 13.55 7.17
N LYS A 48 4.39 14.12 8.06
CA LYS A 48 4.04 15.35 8.80
C LYS A 48 2.68 15.13 9.49
N ASP A 49 1.65 15.89 9.11
CA ASP A 49 0.33 15.78 9.70
C ASP A 49 -0.66 14.98 8.84
N THR A 50 -0.17 14.41 7.73
CA THR A 50 -1.02 13.65 6.81
C THR A 50 -0.92 12.16 7.10
N LEU A 51 -2.08 11.52 7.22
CA LEU A 51 -2.18 10.06 7.36
C LEU A 51 -2.21 9.45 5.96
N VAL A 52 -1.30 8.51 5.69
CA VAL A 52 -1.13 7.94 4.37
C VAL A 52 -1.45 6.44 4.41
N PHE A 53 -2.51 6.05 3.71
CA PHE A 53 -2.86 4.64 3.55
C PHE A 53 -2.23 4.14 2.27
N VAL A 54 -1.45 3.07 2.37
CA VAL A 54 -0.61 2.60 1.26
C VAL A 54 -1.00 1.19 0.85
N GLU A 55 -1.26 1.02 -0.44
CA GLU A 55 -1.42 -0.29 -1.06
C GLU A 55 -0.12 -0.66 -1.76
N VAL A 56 0.37 -1.86 -1.51
CA VAL A 56 1.61 -2.34 -2.11
C VAL A 56 1.31 -3.41 -3.14
N LYS A 57 1.83 -3.26 -4.35
CA LYS A 57 1.70 -4.25 -5.41
C LYS A 57 3.08 -4.71 -5.84
N THR A 58 3.33 -6.02 -5.77
CA THR A 58 4.63 -6.61 -6.14
C THR A 58 4.46 -7.60 -7.27
N ARG A 59 5.31 -7.49 -8.29
CA ARG A 59 5.35 -8.41 -9.42
C ARG A 59 6.78 -8.90 -9.65
N THR A 60 6.89 -10.16 -10.08
CA THR A 60 8.18 -10.77 -10.40
C THR A 60 8.62 -10.48 -11.83
N ASN A 61 7.68 -10.16 -12.72
CA ASN A 61 8.00 -9.84 -14.11
C ASN A 61 8.43 -8.38 -14.27
N SER A 62 9.12 -8.09 -15.35
CA SER A 62 9.51 -6.73 -15.70
C SER A 62 8.35 -5.99 -16.34
N GLY A 63 8.45 -4.67 -16.38
CA GLY A 63 7.43 -3.82 -16.97
C GLY A 63 6.82 -2.87 -15.96
N SER A 64 6.31 -1.75 -16.44
CA SER A 64 5.70 -0.74 -15.60
C SER A 64 4.35 -1.21 -15.05
N ILE A 65 4.10 -0.89 -13.80
CA ILE A 65 2.80 -1.08 -13.18
C ILE A 65 2.14 0.29 -13.13
N LEU A 66 0.99 0.42 -13.78
CA LEU A 66 0.19 1.65 -13.72
C LEU A 66 -0.67 1.61 -12.45
N PRO A 67 -1.04 2.78 -11.90
CA PRO A 67 -1.88 2.80 -10.69
C PRO A 67 -3.17 2.00 -10.85
N GLU A 68 -3.84 2.10 -12.00
CA GLU A 68 -5.08 1.37 -12.29
C GLU A 68 -4.87 -0.14 -12.38
N ASP A 69 -3.64 -0.60 -12.65
CA ASP A 69 -3.31 -2.03 -12.65
C ASP A 69 -3.05 -2.56 -11.25
N ALA A 70 -2.60 -1.69 -10.36
CA ALA A 70 -2.30 -2.06 -8.98
C ALA A 70 -3.55 -2.17 -8.13
N VAL A 71 -4.52 -1.28 -8.36
CA VAL A 71 -5.75 -1.21 -7.57
C VAL A 71 -6.94 -1.01 -8.51
N ASN A 72 -7.86 -1.98 -8.55
CA ASN A 72 -9.10 -1.84 -9.29
C ASN A 72 -10.15 -1.08 -8.46
N HIS A 73 -11.28 -0.76 -9.07
CA HIS A 73 -12.34 0.03 -8.45
C HIS A 73 -12.85 -0.60 -7.14
N LYS A 74 -13.08 -1.91 -7.16
CA LYS A 74 -13.58 -2.62 -5.97
C LYS A 74 -12.55 -2.57 -4.83
N LYS A 75 -11.29 -2.80 -5.15
CA LYS A 75 -10.22 -2.75 -4.16
C LYS A 75 -10.06 -1.36 -3.59
N MET A 76 -10.18 -0.33 -4.43
CA MET A 76 -10.17 1.05 -3.98
C MET A 76 -11.29 1.33 -2.98
N GLN A 77 -12.52 0.89 -3.29
CA GLN A 77 -13.65 1.07 -2.39
C GLN A 77 -13.42 0.35 -1.06
N ASN A 78 -12.86 -0.87 -1.11
CA ASN A 78 -12.54 -1.62 0.10
C ASN A 78 -11.49 -0.89 0.96
N LEU A 79 -10.48 -0.32 0.32
CA LEU A 79 -9.45 0.45 1.03
C LEU A 79 -10.03 1.70 1.67
N LEU A 80 -10.90 2.42 0.94
CA LEU A 80 -11.56 3.59 1.48
C LEU A 80 -12.41 3.24 2.70
N LYS A 81 -13.10 2.11 2.63
CA LYS A 81 -13.94 1.63 3.74
C LYS A 81 -13.10 1.26 4.95
N ALA A 82 -12.00 0.52 4.73
CA ALA A 82 -11.11 0.14 5.82
C ALA A 82 -10.46 1.37 6.46
N ALA A 83 -10.04 2.34 5.64
CA ALA A 83 -9.46 3.58 6.13
C ALA A 83 -10.44 4.36 6.99
N GLU A 84 -11.70 4.43 6.57
CA GLU A 84 -12.75 5.09 7.34
C GLU A 84 -12.89 4.44 8.72
N GLN A 85 -12.84 3.09 8.77
CA GLN A 85 -12.92 2.37 10.04
C GLN A 85 -11.70 2.62 10.93
N TYR A 86 -10.52 2.75 10.32
CA TYR A 86 -9.31 3.10 11.05
C TYR A 86 -9.44 4.47 11.72
N LEU A 87 -9.88 5.46 10.94
CA LEU A 87 -10.07 6.82 11.46
C LEU A 87 -11.08 6.85 12.60
N TYR A 88 -12.16 6.10 12.44
CA TYR A 88 -13.21 6.03 13.47
C TYR A 88 -12.68 5.38 14.74
N LYS A 89 -11.99 4.23 14.59
CA LYS A 89 -11.49 3.47 15.75
C LYS A 89 -10.53 4.30 16.60
N TYR A 90 -9.64 5.03 15.96
CA TYR A 90 -8.61 5.79 16.67
C TYR A 90 -8.97 7.26 16.84
N LYS A 91 -10.20 7.64 16.49
CA LYS A 91 -10.74 9.00 16.65
C LYS A 91 -9.82 10.06 16.01
N LEU A 92 -9.42 9.79 14.79
CA LEU A 92 -8.49 10.67 14.06
C LEU A 92 -9.28 11.61 13.15
N ASP A 93 -8.90 12.89 13.19
CA ASP A 93 -9.46 13.93 12.33
C ASP A 93 -8.27 14.69 11.74
N CYS A 94 -7.78 14.22 10.60
CA CYS A 94 -6.57 14.74 9.98
C CYS A 94 -6.65 14.59 8.47
N GLU A 95 -5.71 15.23 7.78
CA GLU A 95 -5.57 15.04 6.34
C GLU A 95 -5.25 13.58 6.04
N VAL A 96 -5.86 13.06 4.97
CA VAL A 96 -5.71 11.66 4.57
C VAL A 96 -5.31 11.59 3.09
N ARG A 97 -4.39 10.68 2.81
CA ARG A 97 -3.92 10.45 1.45
C ARG A 97 -3.84 8.95 1.18
N PHE A 98 -4.15 8.55 -0.05
CA PHE A 98 -4.06 7.14 -0.46
C PHE A 98 -2.95 7.01 -1.50
N ASP A 99 -1.92 6.25 -1.17
CA ASP A 99 -0.77 6.04 -2.02
C ASP A 99 -0.69 4.59 -2.50
N ILE A 100 -0.06 4.38 -3.65
CA ILE A 100 0.24 3.05 -4.16
C ILE A 100 1.76 2.97 -4.31
N VAL A 101 2.35 1.89 -3.81
CA VAL A 101 3.74 1.56 -4.07
C VAL A 101 3.76 0.30 -4.94
N ALA A 102 4.28 0.43 -6.14
CA ALA A 102 4.35 -0.65 -7.11
C ALA A 102 5.79 -1.10 -7.25
N ILE A 103 6.02 -2.39 -7.05
CA ILE A 103 7.35 -3.00 -7.14
C ILE A 103 7.31 -4.03 -8.27
N SER A 104 8.15 -3.84 -9.28
CA SER A 104 8.26 -4.77 -10.41
C SER A 104 9.65 -5.37 -10.47
N ASN A 105 9.79 -6.42 -11.27
CA ASN A 105 11.07 -7.12 -11.49
C ASN A 105 11.70 -7.65 -10.19
N PHE A 106 10.86 -8.02 -9.24
CA PHE A 106 11.29 -8.61 -7.98
C PHE A 106 11.69 -10.07 -8.21
N PRO A 107 12.77 -10.60 -7.60
CA PRO A 107 13.65 -9.93 -6.63
C PRO A 107 14.97 -9.42 -7.20
N LYS A 108 15.25 -9.61 -8.49
CA LYS A 108 16.58 -9.36 -9.06
C LYS A 108 16.98 -7.89 -9.03
N ARG A 109 16.20 -7.03 -9.66
CA ARG A 109 16.42 -5.58 -9.70
C ARG A 109 15.08 -4.90 -9.54
N PRO A 110 14.55 -4.86 -8.32
CA PRO A 110 13.22 -4.29 -8.13
C PRO A 110 13.19 -2.82 -8.50
N ASP A 111 12.21 -2.47 -9.35
CA ASP A 111 11.88 -1.09 -9.67
C ASP A 111 10.74 -0.69 -8.76
N ILE A 112 10.90 0.37 -8.00
CA ILE A 112 9.88 0.86 -7.08
C ILE A 112 9.31 2.16 -7.60
N MET A 113 8.00 2.20 -7.80
CA MET A 113 7.29 3.40 -8.18
C MET A 113 6.30 3.76 -7.08
N HIS A 114 6.32 5.03 -6.70
CA HIS A 114 5.44 5.54 -5.65
C HIS A 114 4.44 6.51 -6.28
N PHE A 115 3.17 6.15 -6.24
CA PHE A 115 2.10 7.00 -6.75
C PHE A 115 1.42 7.67 -5.56
N GLU A 116 1.79 8.92 -5.33
CA GLU A 116 1.18 9.70 -4.24
C GLU A 116 -0.21 10.15 -4.65
N ASP A 117 -1.13 10.15 -3.69
CA ASP A 117 -2.51 10.60 -3.88
C ASP A 117 -3.16 9.90 -5.07
N ALA A 118 -2.96 8.58 -5.14
CA ALA A 118 -3.30 7.79 -6.32
C ALA A 118 -4.80 7.70 -6.60
N PHE A 119 -5.65 7.97 -5.59
CA PHE A 119 -7.10 7.87 -5.73
C PHE A 119 -7.77 9.19 -6.07
N TYR A 120 -7.01 10.25 -6.23
CA TYR A 120 -7.57 11.58 -6.48
C TYR A 120 -8.44 11.60 -7.73
N SER A 121 -8.00 10.95 -8.81
CA SER A 121 -8.71 10.93 -10.09
C SER A 121 -9.98 10.08 -10.09
N TYR A 122 -10.24 9.34 -9.01
CA TYR A 122 -11.44 8.50 -8.89
C TYR A 122 -12.56 9.17 -8.08
N ASN A 123 -12.29 10.32 -7.55
CA ASN A 123 -13.27 11.05 -6.73
C ASN A 123 -14.22 11.92 -7.58
#